data_dd949bf679051ffd2e40ac79dc1dbdf9
#
_entry.id   dd949bf679051ffd2e40ac79dc1dbdf9
#
_cell.length_a   1.000
_cell.length_b   1.000
_cell.length_c   1.000
_cell.angle_alpha   90.00
_cell.angle_beta   90.00
_cell.angle_gamma   90.00
#
_symmetry.space_group_name_H-M   'P 1'
#
loop_
_entity.id
_entity.type
_entity.pdbx_description
1 polymer ?
#
loop_
_entity_poly.entity_id
_entity_poly.type
_entity_poly.pdbx_seq_one_letter_code
_entity_poly.pdbx_strand_id
1 'polypeptide(L)'
;MLETQIFTKLEIPNTIAAGPGPGNTDERVLAAYAGAGLADHMHADVLRGMVECKRMLRQVWGTQNVHTFGVAGTGWSGLDMMFSGVQPGDKVVMFVNGTFSGIDGLTARMRGATAE
;
A
#
# COMPACT_ATOMS: atom_id res chain seq x y z
N MET A 1 7.21 -42.87 10.94
CA MET A 1 8.19 -42.17 10.08
C MET A 1 7.45 -41.01 9.46
N LEU A 2 7.77 -39.78 9.85
CA LEU A 2 7.26 -38.60 9.14
C LEU A 2 7.99 -38.52 7.81
N GLU A 3 7.26 -38.73 6.71
CA GLU A 3 7.79 -38.45 5.38
C GLU A 3 8.25 -36.99 5.36
N THR A 4 9.53 -36.79 5.16
CA THR A 4 10.07 -35.45 4.93
C THR A 4 9.51 -34.96 3.60
N GLN A 5 8.45 -34.20 3.61
CA GLN A 5 7.97 -33.52 2.42
C GLN A 5 9.05 -32.57 1.94
N ILE A 6 9.69 -32.95 0.84
CA ILE A 6 10.61 -32.04 0.14
C ILE A 6 9.76 -30.99 -0.55
N PHE A 7 9.78 -29.76 -0.01
CA PHE A 7 9.14 -28.64 -0.68
C PHE A 7 9.89 -28.35 -1.97
N THR A 8 9.30 -28.70 -3.10
CA THR A 8 9.81 -28.27 -4.40
C THR A 8 9.52 -26.78 -4.60
N LYS A 9 10.38 -26.09 -5.35
CA LYS A 9 10.18 -24.69 -5.72
C LYS A 9 8.80 -24.57 -6.39
N LEU A 10 7.97 -23.66 -5.88
CA LEU A 10 6.68 -23.36 -6.47
C LEU A 10 6.89 -22.71 -7.85
N GLU A 11 6.42 -23.35 -8.89
CA GLU A 11 6.40 -22.80 -10.25
C GLU A 11 5.06 -22.10 -10.49
N ILE A 12 5.09 -20.78 -10.51
CA ILE A 12 3.91 -19.97 -10.79
C ILE A 12 3.98 -19.56 -12.27
N PRO A 13 2.92 -19.85 -13.07
CA PRO A 13 2.87 -19.42 -14.45
C PRO A 13 3.03 -17.90 -14.57
N ASN A 14 3.85 -17.46 -15.52
CA ASN A 14 3.97 -16.04 -15.81
C ASN A 14 2.72 -15.56 -16.57
N THR A 15 1.79 -14.97 -15.86
CA THR A 15 0.52 -14.48 -16.41
C THR A 15 0.46 -12.95 -16.31
N ILE A 16 -0.24 -12.33 -17.25
CA ILE A 16 -0.51 -10.89 -17.20
C ILE A 16 -1.73 -10.67 -16.31
N ALA A 17 -1.53 -9.97 -15.20
CA ALA A 17 -2.62 -9.58 -14.32
C ALA A 17 -3.17 -8.22 -14.77
N ALA A 18 -4.38 -8.22 -15.35
CA ALA A 18 -5.06 -7.03 -15.87
C ALA A 18 -6.16 -6.51 -14.92
N GLY A 19 -6.17 -6.95 -13.68
CA GLY A 19 -7.12 -6.53 -12.66
C GLY A 19 -6.64 -5.30 -11.87
N PRO A 20 -7.48 -4.79 -10.96
CA PRO A 20 -7.16 -3.62 -10.13
C PRO A 20 -6.07 -3.88 -9.07
N GLY A 21 -5.67 -5.11 -8.90
CA GLY A 21 -4.64 -5.56 -7.98
C GLY A 21 -4.98 -6.91 -7.33
N PRO A 22 -3.94 -7.68 -6.90
CA PRO A 22 -2.52 -7.45 -7.16
C PRO A 22 -2.19 -7.55 -8.66
N GLY A 23 -1.19 -6.78 -9.11
CA GLY A 23 -0.70 -6.76 -10.48
C GLY A 23 0.70 -7.36 -10.61
N ASN A 24 1.19 -7.42 -11.85
CA ASN A 24 2.56 -7.83 -12.10
C ASN A 24 3.53 -6.76 -11.56
N THR A 25 4.62 -7.23 -10.98
CA THR A 25 5.69 -6.35 -10.49
C THR A 25 6.73 -6.13 -11.59
N ASP A 26 7.15 -4.91 -11.80
CA ASP A 26 8.20 -4.55 -12.76
C ASP A 26 9.51 -5.27 -12.42
N GLU A 27 10.20 -5.77 -13.43
CA GLU A 27 11.44 -6.55 -13.28
C GLU A 27 12.54 -5.79 -12.53
N ARG A 28 12.61 -4.47 -12.68
CA ARG A 28 13.55 -3.62 -11.94
C ARG A 28 13.25 -3.62 -10.44
N VAL A 29 11.98 -3.67 -10.06
CA VAL A 29 11.56 -3.76 -8.66
C VAL A 29 11.90 -5.15 -8.10
N LEU A 30 11.64 -6.21 -8.87
CA LEU A 30 12.01 -7.59 -8.47
C LEU A 30 13.53 -7.72 -8.29
N ALA A 31 14.32 -7.15 -9.20
CA ALA A 31 15.78 -7.14 -9.10
C ALA A 31 16.26 -6.37 -7.87
N ALA A 32 15.63 -5.24 -7.54
CA ALA A 32 15.93 -4.48 -6.33
C ALA A 32 15.63 -5.28 -5.06
N TYR A 33 14.51 -5.98 -5.02
CA TYR A 33 14.18 -6.88 -3.90
C TYR A 33 15.21 -8.01 -3.76
N ALA A 34 15.59 -8.65 -4.86
CA ALA A 34 16.57 -9.73 -4.84
C ALA A 34 17.96 -9.26 -4.42
N GLY A 35 18.33 -8.03 -4.72
CA GLY A 35 19.59 -7.39 -4.34
C GLY A 35 19.57 -6.73 -2.95
N ALA A 36 18.42 -6.59 -2.32
CA ALA A 36 18.30 -5.99 -1.00
C ALA A 36 18.85 -6.95 0.06
N GLY A 37 19.99 -6.59 0.66
CA GLY A 37 20.49 -7.25 1.85
C GLY A 37 19.66 -6.91 3.10
N LEU A 38 19.91 -7.68 4.17
CA LEU A 38 19.42 -7.28 5.48
C LEU A 38 20.19 -6.05 5.94
N ALA A 39 19.52 -4.91 6.03
CA ALA A 39 20.10 -3.68 6.55
C ALA A 39 19.42 -3.32 7.88
N ASP A 40 20.22 -2.86 8.83
CA ASP A 40 19.69 -2.28 10.06
C ASP A 40 18.86 -1.04 9.70
N HIS A 41 17.60 -1.01 10.17
CA HIS A 41 16.67 0.10 9.92
C HIS A 41 17.17 1.47 10.42
N MET A 42 18.13 1.49 11.35
CA MET A 42 18.78 2.70 11.85
C MET A 42 20.10 3.02 11.13
N HIS A 43 20.52 2.19 10.17
CA HIS A 43 21.73 2.46 9.40
C HIS A 43 21.58 3.77 8.59
N ALA A 44 22.64 4.57 8.55
CA ALA A 44 22.62 5.88 7.91
C ALA A 44 22.18 5.84 6.43
N ASP A 45 22.57 4.78 5.70
CA ASP A 45 22.18 4.60 4.30
C ASP A 45 20.68 4.31 4.15
N VAL A 46 20.09 3.53 5.06
CA VAL A 46 18.65 3.25 5.08
C VAL A 46 17.88 4.55 5.35
N LEU A 47 18.31 5.34 6.34
CA LEU A 47 17.68 6.61 6.65
C LEU A 47 17.78 7.61 5.49
N ARG A 48 18.92 7.66 4.80
CA ARG A 48 19.08 8.47 3.57
C ARG A 48 18.12 8.00 2.48
N GLY A 49 18.01 6.68 2.26
CA GLY A 49 17.07 6.10 1.32
C GLY A 49 15.62 6.47 1.63
N MET A 50 15.22 6.45 2.90
CA MET A 50 13.87 6.86 3.31
C MET A 50 13.61 8.35 3.01
N VAL A 51 14.59 9.22 3.24
CA VAL A 51 14.48 10.65 2.90
C VAL A 51 14.33 10.84 1.39
N GLU A 52 15.10 10.10 0.60
CA GLU A 52 15.00 10.14 -0.86
C GLU A 52 13.65 9.62 -1.35
N CYS A 53 13.13 8.53 -0.78
CA CYS A 53 11.78 8.04 -1.08
C CYS A 53 10.72 9.12 -0.82
N LYS A 54 10.79 9.82 0.32
CA LYS A 54 9.88 10.94 0.62
C LYS A 54 9.96 12.03 -0.45
N ARG A 55 11.16 12.36 -0.92
CA ARG A 55 11.35 13.36 -1.99
C ARG A 55 10.71 12.90 -3.30
N MET A 56 10.95 11.65 -3.69
CA MET A 56 10.37 11.06 -4.91
C MET A 56 8.85 10.97 -4.83
N LEU A 57 8.29 10.56 -3.70
CA LEU A 57 6.84 10.50 -3.49
C LEU A 57 6.19 11.87 -3.66
N ARG A 58 6.81 12.95 -3.17
CA ARG A 58 6.29 14.30 -3.40
C ARG A 58 6.27 14.67 -4.89
N GLN A 59 7.25 14.23 -5.67
CA GLN A 59 7.24 14.43 -7.12
C GLN A 59 6.11 13.65 -7.78
N VAL A 60 5.91 12.38 -7.42
CA VAL A 60 4.83 11.53 -7.94
C VAL A 60 3.45 12.15 -7.67
N TRP A 61 3.25 12.67 -6.47
CA TRP A 61 1.97 13.26 -6.04
C TRP A 61 1.83 14.75 -6.38
N GLY A 62 2.86 15.37 -6.95
CA GLY A 62 2.85 16.82 -7.27
C GLY A 62 2.61 17.70 -6.04
N THR A 63 3.13 17.32 -4.87
CA THR A 63 2.85 18.00 -3.60
C THR A 63 4.11 18.58 -2.94
N GLN A 64 3.94 19.67 -2.21
CA GLN A 64 4.96 20.24 -1.33
C GLN A 64 4.80 19.79 0.13
N ASN A 65 3.80 18.94 0.43
CA ASN A 65 3.56 18.48 1.79
C ASN A 65 4.76 17.70 2.33
N VAL A 66 5.32 18.16 3.44
CA VAL A 66 6.49 17.55 4.09
C VAL A 66 6.16 16.18 4.71
N HIS A 67 4.88 15.92 5.01
CA HIS A 67 4.37 14.67 5.58
C HIS A 67 3.94 13.69 4.48
N THR A 68 4.70 13.59 3.39
CA THR A 68 4.51 12.62 2.32
C THR A 68 5.52 11.49 2.49
N PHE A 69 5.07 10.31 2.90
CA PHE A 69 5.92 9.15 3.16
C PHE A 69 5.15 7.84 3.00
N GLY A 70 5.86 6.75 2.78
CA GLY A 70 5.30 5.41 2.76
C GLY A 70 5.06 4.89 4.17
N VAL A 71 3.94 4.19 4.35
CA VAL A 71 3.62 3.48 5.59
C VAL A 71 3.45 2.01 5.26
N ALA A 72 4.10 1.15 6.04
CA ALA A 72 3.94 -0.29 5.90
C ALA A 72 2.53 -0.70 6.37
N GLY A 73 1.82 -1.42 5.51
CA GLY A 73 0.47 -1.88 5.80
C GLY A 73 -0.21 -2.46 4.58
N THR A 74 -1.44 -2.92 4.77
CA THR A 74 -2.31 -3.35 3.69
C THR A 74 -2.99 -2.14 3.03
N GLY A 75 -3.61 -2.35 1.85
CA GLY A 75 -4.47 -1.34 1.23
C GLY A 75 -5.58 -0.84 2.16
N TRP A 76 -6.11 -1.71 3.01
CA TRP A 76 -7.10 -1.36 4.05
C TRP A 76 -6.56 -0.35 5.06
N SER A 77 -5.30 -0.51 5.48
CA SER A 77 -4.66 0.48 6.36
C SER A 77 -4.59 1.86 5.71
N GLY A 78 -4.33 1.91 4.39
CA GLY A 78 -4.33 3.14 3.62
C GLY A 78 -5.71 3.80 3.58
N LEU A 79 -6.76 3.02 3.34
CA LEU A 79 -8.14 3.50 3.35
C LEU A 79 -8.54 4.03 4.74
N ASP A 80 -8.24 3.30 5.80
CA ASP A 80 -8.54 3.75 7.16
C ASP A 80 -7.79 5.04 7.53
N MET A 81 -6.54 5.18 7.09
CA MET A 81 -5.78 6.42 7.23
C MET A 81 -6.43 7.61 6.50
N MET A 82 -6.97 7.41 5.29
CA MET A 82 -7.71 8.46 4.57
C MET A 82 -8.90 8.96 5.38
N PHE A 83 -9.66 8.05 5.99
CA PHE A 83 -10.83 8.41 6.80
C PHE A 83 -10.49 8.84 8.23
N SER A 84 -9.23 8.78 8.65
CA SER A 84 -8.84 9.19 10.01
C SER A 84 -9.13 10.66 10.32
N GLY A 85 -9.18 11.52 9.30
CA GLY A 85 -9.54 12.94 9.43
C GLY A 85 -11.05 13.21 9.47
N VAL A 86 -11.87 12.21 9.14
CA VAL A 86 -13.34 12.37 9.11
C VAL A 86 -13.88 12.40 10.55
N GLN A 87 -14.70 13.40 10.84
CA GLN A 87 -15.28 13.62 12.15
C GLN A 87 -16.79 13.33 12.16
N PRO A 88 -17.38 13.01 13.33
CA PRO A 88 -18.84 12.90 13.44
C PRO A 88 -19.52 14.19 12.98
N GLY A 89 -20.51 14.02 12.09
CA GLY A 89 -21.26 15.14 11.50
C GLY A 89 -20.71 15.65 10.18
N ASP A 90 -19.53 15.22 9.75
CA ASP A 90 -19.02 15.54 8.41
C ASP A 90 -19.92 14.96 7.32
N LYS A 91 -19.93 15.61 6.15
CA LYS A 91 -20.58 15.12 4.95
C LYS A 91 -19.54 14.61 3.98
N VAL A 92 -19.68 13.36 3.59
CA VAL A 92 -18.78 12.69 2.65
C VAL A 92 -19.56 12.23 1.43
N VAL A 93 -19.14 12.62 0.24
CA VAL A 93 -19.70 12.14 -1.02
C VAL A 93 -18.87 10.98 -1.53
N MET A 94 -19.52 9.85 -1.78
CA MET A 94 -18.86 8.64 -2.26
C MET A 94 -19.36 8.25 -3.64
N PHE A 95 -18.46 8.16 -4.61
CA PHE A 95 -18.75 7.61 -5.93
C PHE A 95 -18.59 6.09 -5.90
N VAL A 96 -19.69 5.39 -5.67
CA VAL A 96 -19.69 3.93 -5.55
C VAL A 96 -19.75 3.28 -6.93
N ASN A 97 -18.63 2.79 -7.41
CA ASN A 97 -18.51 2.09 -8.70
C ASN A 97 -17.95 0.66 -8.56
N GLY A 98 -17.87 0.14 -7.34
CA GLY A 98 -17.39 -1.21 -7.05
C GLY A 98 -17.42 -1.52 -5.57
N THR A 99 -16.95 -2.72 -5.22
CA THR A 99 -16.99 -3.23 -3.84
C THR A 99 -16.23 -2.34 -2.86
N PHE A 100 -15.01 -1.92 -3.21
CA PHE A 100 -14.18 -1.14 -2.29
C PHE A 100 -14.77 0.24 -1.99
N SER A 101 -15.23 0.96 -3.00
CA SER A 101 -15.87 2.27 -2.78
C SER A 101 -17.16 2.17 -1.95
N GLY A 102 -17.89 1.04 -2.03
CA GLY A 102 -19.00 0.77 -1.13
C GLY A 102 -18.56 0.58 0.33
N ILE A 103 -17.46 -0.11 0.55
CA ILE A 103 -16.88 -0.30 1.89
C ILE A 103 -16.33 1.02 2.46
N ASP A 104 -15.75 1.86 1.62
CA ASP A 104 -15.26 3.18 2.02
C ASP A 104 -16.41 4.07 2.52
N GLY A 105 -17.57 4.03 1.86
CA GLY A 105 -18.77 4.70 2.33
C GLY A 105 -19.24 4.20 3.69
N LEU A 106 -19.13 2.89 3.94
CA LEU A 106 -19.41 2.31 5.25
C LEU A 106 -18.39 2.80 6.30
N THR A 107 -17.11 2.85 5.97
CA THR A 107 -16.05 3.34 6.86
C THR A 107 -16.32 4.79 7.29
N ALA A 108 -16.72 5.67 6.36
CA ALA A 108 -17.10 7.03 6.67
C ALA A 108 -18.26 7.10 7.68
N ARG A 109 -19.30 6.27 7.47
CA ARG A 109 -20.46 6.19 8.39
C ARG A 109 -20.06 5.66 9.77
N MET A 110 -19.17 4.68 9.84
CA MET A 110 -18.66 4.14 11.13
C MET A 110 -17.91 5.21 11.94
N ARG A 111 -17.36 6.23 11.29
CA ARG A 111 -16.76 7.41 11.92
C ARG A 111 -17.76 8.51 12.25
N GLY A 112 -19.05 8.27 12.02
CA GLY A 112 -20.14 9.21 12.34
C GLY A 112 -20.41 10.27 11.27
N ALA A 113 -19.85 10.11 10.08
CA ALA A 113 -20.15 10.96 8.95
C ALA A 113 -21.46 10.55 8.24
N THR A 114 -22.10 11.50 7.57
CA THR A 114 -23.13 11.22 6.58
C THR A 114 -22.46 10.94 5.24
N ALA A 115 -22.58 9.73 4.73
CA ALA A 115 -22.05 9.34 3.42
C ALA A 115 -23.21 9.16 2.43
N GLU A 116 -23.20 9.93 1.34
CA GLU A 116 -24.16 9.94 0.22
C GLU A 116 -23.48 9.44 -1.06
#